data_e440233a0eba8a9e86260d689183dc21
#
_entry.id   e440233a0eba8a9e86260d689183dc21
#
_cell.length_a   1.000
_cell.length_b   1.000
_cell.length_c   1.000
_cell.angle_alpha   90.00
_cell.angle_beta   90.00
_cell.angle_gamma   90.00
#
_symmetry.space_group_name_H-M   'P 1'
#
loop_
_entity.id
_entity.type
_entity.pdbx_description
1 polymer ?
#
loop_
_entity_poly.entity_id
_entity_poly.type
_entity_poly.pdbx_seq_one_letter_code
_entity_poly.pdbx_strand_id
1 'polypeptide(L)'
;MAQKPAIPKGTRDFLPDEVARRTYIFDTIKSVFKTYGFAPIETPSFELSTTLLGKYGEEGDRLIFRILNSGDKMKKADLDALKSENLARFANSLAEKALRYDLTVPFARFVVQHQNELSFPFKRYQIQPVWRADRPQHGRYQEFYQCDADVVGSDSLLYEIDFVQIFDQVLTNLQIPGFTIKINNRKILSGIAEVSGESDKLIDITVAIDKLDKIGEEGVIKELLEKGVSEKAIEIISPLFQISGSNEDRLTQMKSFLKSSEIGLKGIEE
;
A
#
# COMPACT_ATOMS: atom_id res chain seq x y z
N MET A 1 -41.34 12.61 -13.63
CA MET A 1 -41.08 11.22 -13.22
C MET A 1 -40.20 11.25 -11.99
N ALA A 2 -40.54 10.52 -10.92
CA ALA A 2 -39.69 10.43 -9.73
C ALA A 2 -38.39 9.70 -10.10
N GLN A 3 -37.25 10.28 -9.71
CA GLN A 3 -35.94 9.66 -9.93
C GLN A 3 -35.86 8.38 -9.09
N LYS A 4 -35.45 7.25 -9.69
CA LYS A 4 -35.23 6.01 -8.93
C LYS A 4 -34.08 6.21 -7.96
N PRO A 5 -34.19 5.76 -6.70
CA PRO A 5 -33.08 5.77 -5.76
C PRO A 5 -31.89 5.01 -6.34
N ALA A 6 -30.68 5.59 -6.16
CA ALA A 6 -29.42 4.98 -6.61
C ALA A 6 -28.30 5.34 -5.64
N ILE A 7 -27.31 4.47 -5.54
CA ILE A 7 -26.08 4.72 -4.81
C ILE A 7 -24.96 5.17 -5.75
N PRO A 8 -23.95 5.89 -5.28
CA PRO A 8 -22.79 6.26 -6.08
C PRO A 8 -22.08 5.02 -6.67
N LYS A 9 -21.54 5.16 -7.87
CA LYS A 9 -20.72 4.08 -8.46
C LYS A 9 -19.51 3.80 -7.59
N GLY A 10 -19.17 2.52 -7.43
CA GLY A 10 -18.02 2.11 -6.62
C GLY A 10 -18.30 2.05 -5.11
N THR A 11 -19.55 2.28 -4.70
CA THR A 11 -20.02 2.02 -3.33
C THR A 11 -21.07 0.92 -3.34
N ARG A 12 -21.45 0.39 -2.17
CA ARG A 12 -22.51 -0.59 -2.05
C ARG A 12 -23.16 -0.57 -0.68
N ASP A 13 -24.42 -0.94 -0.64
CA ASP A 13 -25.14 -1.29 0.58
C ASP A 13 -24.78 -2.73 0.99
N PHE A 14 -24.93 -3.02 2.27
CA PHE A 14 -24.78 -4.36 2.83
C PHE A 14 -26.06 -4.75 3.56
N LEU A 15 -26.63 -5.86 3.17
CA LEU A 15 -27.79 -6.43 3.85
C LEU A 15 -27.39 -7.04 5.21
N PRO A 16 -28.36 -7.32 6.12
CA PRO A 16 -28.05 -7.82 7.47
C PRO A 16 -27.13 -9.04 7.50
N ASP A 17 -27.35 -10.01 6.62
CA ASP A 17 -26.52 -11.22 6.54
C ASP A 17 -25.08 -10.90 6.10
N GLU A 18 -24.90 -9.96 5.18
CA GLU A 18 -23.58 -9.52 4.73
C GLU A 18 -22.87 -8.78 5.85
N VAL A 19 -23.59 -7.92 6.59
CA VAL A 19 -23.05 -7.24 7.78
C VAL A 19 -22.61 -8.25 8.83
N ALA A 20 -23.41 -9.28 9.12
CA ALA A 20 -23.06 -10.32 10.07
C ALA A 20 -21.77 -11.06 9.67
N ARG A 21 -21.63 -11.44 8.39
CA ARG A 21 -20.41 -12.07 7.87
C ARG A 21 -19.19 -11.15 7.96
N ARG A 22 -19.36 -9.88 7.65
CA ARG A 22 -18.27 -8.87 7.77
C ARG A 22 -17.85 -8.68 9.22
N THR A 23 -18.80 -8.61 10.14
CA THR A 23 -18.54 -8.52 11.58
C THR A 23 -17.72 -9.72 12.06
N TYR A 24 -18.10 -10.94 11.66
CA TYR A 24 -17.32 -12.13 11.96
C TYR A 24 -15.87 -12.06 11.49
N ILE A 25 -15.64 -11.58 10.25
CA ILE A 25 -14.29 -11.38 9.70
C ILE A 25 -13.51 -10.35 10.54
N PHE A 26 -14.11 -9.20 10.83
CA PHE A 26 -13.44 -8.15 11.60
C PHE A 26 -13.15 -8.60 13.03
N ASP A 27 -14.04 -9.32 13.68
CA ASP A 27 -13.83 -9.79 15.04
C ASP A 27 -12.75 -10.88 15.10
N THR A 28 -12.67 -11.74 14.08
CA THR A 28 -11.58 -12.70 13.93
C THR A 28 -10.22 -11.97 13.81
N ILE A 29 -10.12 -10.97 12.93
CA ILE A 29 -8.91 -10.16 12.74
C ILE A 29 -8.54 -9.43 14.04
N LYS A 30 -9.50 -8.75 14.68
CA LYS A 30 -9.30 -8.04 15.96
C LYS A 30 -8.77 -8.97 17.06
N SER A 31 -9.30 -10.18 17.13
CA SER A 31 -8.88 -11.18 18.12
C SER A 31 -7.40 -11.52 17.92
N VAL A 32 -6.97 -11.76 16.69
CA VAL A 32 -5.56 -12.04 16.38
C VAL A 32 -4.68 -10.82 16.70
N PHE A 33 -5.03 -9.62 16.25
CA PHE A 33 -4.25 -8.41 16.58
C PHE A 33 -4.06 -8.24 18.09
N LYS A 34 -5.10 -8.47 18.89
CA LYS A 34 -5.01 -8.42 20.36
C LYS A 34 -4.06 -9.45 20.93
N THR A 35 -4.03 -10.67 20.38
CA THR A 35 -3.11 -11.73 20.82
C THR A 35 -1.65 -11.33 20.65
N TYR A 36 -1.34 -10.57 19.61
CA TYR A 36 0.00 -10.02 19.35
C TYR A 36 0.27 -8.67 20.04
N GLY A 37 -0.62 -8.21 20.91
CA GLY A 37 -0.44 -7.01 21.73
C GLY A 37 -0.67 -5.70 20.97
N PHE A 38 -1.40 -5.72 19.85
CA PHE A 38 -1.78 -4.49 19.14
C PHE A 38 -2.96 -3.80 19.81
N ALA A 39 -2.85 -2.49 20.05
CA ALA A 39 -3.89 -1.65 20.61
C ALA A 39 -4.78 -1.05 19.52
N PRO A 40 -6.11 -0.96 19.72
CA PRO A 40 -7.00 -0.32 18.77
C PRO A 40 -6.85 1.19 18.79
N ILE A 41 -6.85 1.82 17.60
CA ILE A 41 -7.03 3.26 17.46
C ILE A 41 -8.08 3.57 16.39
N GLU A 42 -8.61 4.77 16.42
CA GLU A 42 -9.46 5.32 15.37
C GLU A 42 -9.00 6.74 15.01
N THR A 43 -9.09 7.09 13.75
CA THR A 43 -8.83 8.43 13.23
C THR A 43 -10.04 8.95 12.47
N PRO A 44 -10.20 10.28 12.30
CA PRO A 44 -11.30 10.84 11.53
C PRO A 44 -11.37 10.30 10.10
N SER A 45 -12.58 10.23 9.53
CA SER A 45 -12.80 9.82 8.14
C SER A 45 -12.21 10.79 7.12
N PHE A 46 -11.95 12.01 7.51
CA PHE A 46 -11.33 13.04 6.69
C PHE A 46 -10.19 13.74 7.44
N GLU A 47 -9.21 14.16 6.69
CA GLU A 47 -8.03 14.88 7.14
C GLU A 47 -7.95 16.26 6.46
N LEU A 48 -7.05 17.11 6.90
CA LEU A 48 -6.68 18.30 6.13
C LEU A 48 -6.05 17.88 4.82
N SER A 49 -6.41 18.53 3.70
CA SER A 49 -5.83 18.24 2.39
C SER A 49 -4.30 18.35 2.40
N THR A 50 -3.74 19.26 3.20
CA THR A 50 -2.29 19.43 3.38
C THR A 50 -1.61 18.25 4.09
N THR A 51 -2.36 17.46 4.87
CA THR A 51 -1.85 16.23 5.52
C THR A 51 -1.72 15.09 4.51
N LEU A 52 -2.67 14.97 3.58
CA LEU A 52 -2.75 13.84 2.64
C LEU A 52 -1.97 14.08 1.35
N LEU A 53 -2.08 15.29 0.77
CA LEU A 53 -1.49 15.59 -0.54
C LEU A 53 0.05 15.59 -0.49
N GLY A 54 0.66 15.12 -1.58
CA GLY A 54 2.12 14.99 -1.71
C GLY A 54 2.71 13.80 -0.94
N LYS A 55 1.88 12.89 -0.40
CA LYS A 55 2.33 11.70 0.36
C LYS A 55 2.26 10.41 -0.45
N TYR A 56 1.44 10.38 -1.50
CA TYR A 56 1.14 9.17 -2.28
C TYR A 56 1.69 9.21 -3.71
N GLY A 57 2.50 10.22 -4.04
CA GLY A 57 2.94 10.49 -5.41
C GLY A 57 1.83 11.08 -6.28
N GLU A 58 2.13 11.44 -7.53
CA GLU A 58 1.17 12.10 -8.41
C GLU A 58 -0.06 11.24 -8.71
N GLU A 59 0.13 9.93 -8.91
CA GLU A 59 -0.97 9.02 -9.19
C GLU A 59 -1.89 8.88 -7.98
N GLY A 60 -1.35 8.67 -6.78
CA GLY A 60 -2.13 8.55 -5.55
C GLY A 60 -2.87 9.84 -5.22
N ASP A 61 -2.25 11.00 -5.39
CA ASP A 61 -2.87 12.30 -5.12
C ASP A 61 -4.10 12.56 -6.02
N ARG A 62 -4.11 12.02 -7.25
CA ARG A 62 -5.28 12.10 -8.16
C ARG A 62 -6.45 11.23 -7.69
N LEU A 63 -6.20 10.24 -6.85
CA LEU A 63 -7.21 9.32 -6.35
C LEU A 63 -7.80 9.75 -5.00
N ILE A 64 -7.38 10.88 -4.44
CA ILE A 64 -7.91 11.42 -3.19
C ILE A 64 -9.24 12.13 -3.44
N PHE A 65 -10.31 11.69 -2.77
CA PHE A 65 -11.58 12.39 -2.77
C PHE A 65 -11.49 13.68 -1.96
N ARG A 66 -11.68 14.82 -2.60
CA ARG A 66 -11.69 16.14 -1.97
C ARG A 66 -13.08 16.48 -1.47
N ILE A 67 -13.16 17.10 -0.30
CA ILE A 67 -14.41 17.59 0.29
C ILE A 67 -14.52 19.08 -0.01
N LEU A 68 -15.52 19.44 -0.83
CA LEU A 68 -15.78 20.80 -1.21
C LEU A 68 -16.12 21.64 0.03
N ASN A 69 -15.52 22.80 0.19
CA ASN A 69 -15.85 23.74 1.24
C ASN A 69 -17.31 24.18 1.14
N SER A 70 -17.96 24.43 2.27
CA SER A 70 -19.36 24.85 2.35
C SER A 70 -19.48 26.30 2.79
N GLY A 71 -20.59 26.94 2.40
CA GLY A 71 -20.96 28.30 2.85
C GLY A 71 -19.94 29.35 2.42
N ASP A 72 -19.64 30.29 3.31
CA ASP A 72 -18.77 31.45 3.03
C ASP A 72 -17.32 31.06 2.68
N LYS A 73 -16.87 29.87 3.05
CA LYS A 73 -15.54 29.39 2.66
C LYS A 73 -15.39 29.22 1.15
N MET A 74 -16.48 28.97 0.42
CA MET A 74 -16.43 28.90 -1.04
C MET A 74 -16.09 30.26 -1.69
N LYS A 75 -16.40 31.37 -1.04
CA LYS A 75 -16.05 32.72 -1.50
C LYS A 75 -14.53 32.96 -1.54
N LYS A 76 -13.75 32.10 -0.85
CA LYS A 76 -12.28 32.15 -0.82
C LYS A 76 -11.62 31.39 -1.97
N ALA A 77 -12.41 30.91 -2.94
CA ALA A 77 -11.90 30.22 -4.13
C ALA A 77 -10.89 31.10 -4.91
N ASP A 78 -9.76 30.54 -5.26
CA ASP A 78 -8.71 31.24 -6.03
C ASP A 78 -9.08 31.30 -7.51
N LEU A 79 -9.92 32.26 -7.88
CA LEU A 79 -10.38 32.44 -9.25
C LEU A 79 -9.25 32.83 -10.21
N ASP A 80 -8.16 33.41 -9.72
CA ASP A 80 -7.00 33.73 -10.57
C ASP A 80 -6.20 32.48 -10.91
N ALA A 81 -6.13 31.51 -9.99
CA ALA A 81 -5.58 30.18 -10.28
C ALA A 81 -6.40 29.46 -11.38
N LEU A 82 -7.74 29.61 -11.37
CA LEU A 82 -8.58 29.05 -12.44
C LEU A 82 -8.33 29.72 -13.79
N LYS A 83 -8.23 31.06 -13.81
CA LYS A 83 -7.95 31.82 -15.05
C LYS A 83 -6.58 31.50 -15.64
N SER A 84 -5.60 31.21 -14.79
CA SER A 84 -4.24 30.82 -15.20
C SER A 84 -4.07 29.31 -15.43
N GLU A 85 -5.17 28.56 -15.49
CA GLU A 85 -5.19 27.09 -15.68
C GLU A 85 -4.42 26.29 -14.62
N ASN A 86 -4.10 26.89 -13.48
CA ASN A 86 -3.52 26.19 -12.35
C ASN A 86 -4.60 25.44 -11.56
N LEU A 87 -5.08 24.33 -12.15
CA LEU A 87 -6.20 23.54 -11.60
C LEU A 87 -5.89 22.96 -10.22
N ALA A 88 -4.63 22.62 -9.93
CA ALA A 88 -4.23 22.07 -8.64
C ALA A 88 -4.41 23.13 -7.52
N ARG A 89 -3.92 24.35 -7.74
CA ARG A 89 -4.08 25.47 -6.81
C ARG A 89 -5.53 25.86 -6.65
N PHE A 90 -6.29 25.93 -7.73
CA PHE A 90 -7.72 26.19 -7.68
C PHE A 90 -8.46 25.14 -6.85
N ALA A 91 -8.24 23.85 -7.12
CA ALA A 91 -8.86 22.75 -6.37
C ALA A 91 -8.50 22.78 -4.88
N ASN A 92 -7.26 23.12 -4.53
CA ASN A 92 -6.83 23.26 -3.13
C ASN A 92 -7.54 24.41 -2.43
N SER A 93 -7.84 25.52 -3.12
CA SER A 93 -8.59 26.64 -2.55
C SER A 93 -10.05 26.31 -2.26
N LEU A 94 -10.61 25.32 -2.95
CA LEU A 94 -12.00 24.86 -2.80
C LEU A 94 -12.17 23.76 -1.75
N ALA A 95 -11.11 23.04 -1.38
CA ALA A 95 -11.19 21.84 -0.58
C ALA A 95 -10.07 21.80 0.49
N GLU A 96 -10.37 22.37 1.66
CA GLU A 96 -9.45 22.32 2.82
C GLU A 96 -9.32 20.91 3.41
N LYS A 97 -10.28 20.03 3.12
CA LYS A 97 -10.39 18.67 3.67
C LYS A 97 -10.54 17.66 2.54
N ALA A 98 -10.07 16.45 2.80
CA ALA A 98 -10.22 15.32 1.89
C ALA A 98 -10.52 14.04 2.68
N LEU A 99 -11.19 13.07 2.06
CA LEU A 99 -11.37 11.75 2.65
C LEU A 99 -10.02 11.03 2.71
N ARG A 100 -9.78 10.31 3.80
CA ARG A 100 -8.54 9.54 3.94
C ARG A 100 -8.44 8.46 2.85
N TYR A 101 -7.27 8.39 2.23
CA TYR A 101 -6.94 7.46 1.16
C TYR A 101 -6.52 6.08 1.69
N ASP A 102 -5.88 6.09 2.85
CA ASP A 102 -5.42 4.93 3.62
C ASP A 102 -5.52 5.21 5.13
N LEU A 103 -5.00 4.30 5.94
CA LEU A 103 -4.90 4.48 7.39
C LEU A 103 -3.47 4.83 7.85
N THR A 104 -2.47 4.76 6.97
CA THR A 104 -1.05 4.97 7.30
C THR A 104 -0.72 6.45 7.53
N VAL A 105 -1.13 7.34 6.61
CA VAL A 105 -0.87 8.79 6.77
C VAL A 105 -1.64 9.39 7.95
N PRO A 106 -2.93 9.07 8.17
CA PRO A 106 -3.63 9.45 9.41
C PRO A 106 -2.96 8.92 10.68
N PHE A 107 -2.42 7.70 10.64
CA PHE A 107 -1.68 7.14 11.76
C PHE A 107 -0.38 7.90 12.02
N ALA A 108 0.40 8.22 11.00
CA ALA A 108 1.62 9.02 11.16
C ALA A 108 1.33 10.37 11.82
N ARG A 109 0.27 11.08 11.37
CA ARG A 109 -0.19 12.31 12.00
C ARG A 109 -0.60 12.07 13.47
N PHE A 110 -1.34 10.98 13.75
CA PHE A 110 -1.76 10.59 15.10
C PHE A 110 -0.55 10.40 16.02
N VAL A 111 0.46 9.67 15.58
CA VAL A 111 1.70 9.42 16.36
C VAL A 111 2.41 10.73 16.70
N VAL A 112 2.56 11.63 15.72
CA VAL A 112 3.19 12.95 15.96
C VAL A 112 2.41 13.79 16.98
N GLN A 113 1.08 13.78 16.89
CA GLN A 113 0.24 14.56 17.82
C GLN A 113 0.22 14.01 19.24
N HIS A 114 0.31 12.68 19.39
CA HIS A 114 0.17 11.99 20.68
C HIS A 114 1.48 11.38 21.17
N GLN A 115 2.64 11.76 20.62
CA GLN A 115 3.94 11.15 20.92
C GLN A 115 4.29 11.13 22.41
N ASN A 116 3.81 12.11 23.17
CA ASN A 116 4.06 12.20 24.62
C ASN A 116 3.09 11.35 25.46
N GLU A 117 2.04 10.81 24.84
CA GLU A 117 1.01 9.98 25.47
C GLU A 117 1.21 8.50 25.12
N LEU A 118 2.05 8.20 24.11
CA LEU A 118 2.31 6.86 23.61
C LEU A 118 3.56 6.26 24.23
N SER A 119 3.51 4.97 24.55
CA SER A 119 4.69 4.17 24.91
C SER A 119 5.25 3.50 23.65
N PHE A 120 6.55 3.63 23.43
CA PHE A 120 7.23 3.03 22.29
C PHE A 120 8.01 1.76 22.71
N PRO A 121 8.11 0.72 21.86
CA PRO A 121 7.48 0.63 20.54
C PRO A 121 5.95 0.55 20.65
N PHE A 122 5.25 1.33 19.82
CA PHE A 122 3.80 1.37 19.80
C PHE A 122 3.25 0.46 18.69
N LYS A 123 2.50 -0.56 19.09
CA LYS A 123 1.79 -1.50 18.22
C LYS A 123 0.32 -1.11 18.14
N ARG A 124 -0.15 -0.71 16.97
CA ARG A 124 -1.56 -0.35 16.78
C ARG A 124 -2.24 -1.20 15.72
N TYR A 125 -3.53 -1.40 15.84
CA TYR A 125 -4.36 -1.81 14.72
C TYR A 125 -5.51 -0.84 14.50
N GLN A 126 -6.01 -0.79 13.27
CA GLN A 126 -7.13 0.05 12.87
C GLN A 126 -7.96 -0.66 11.80
N ILE A 127 -9.28 -0.74 12.00
CA ILE A 127 -10.22 -1.33 11.05
C ILE A 127 -11.27 -0.29 10.74
N GLN A 128 -11.09 0.43 9.65
CA GLN A 128 -11.95 1.54 9.27
C GLN A 128 -12.07 1.66 7.75
N PRO A 129 -13.11 2.34 7.23
CA PRO A 129 -13.26 2.58 5.80
C PRO A 129 -12.25 3.61 5.29
N VAL A 130 -11.86 3.44 4.03
CA VAL A 130 -11.03 4.37 3.26
C VAL A 130 -11.67 4.61 1.90
N TRP A 131 -11.26 5.69 1.22
CA TRP A 131 -11.88 6.13 -0.02
C TRP A 131 -10.84 6.43 -1.08
N ARG A 132 -10.99 5.79 -2.25
CA ARG A 132 -10.12 6.00 -3.41
C ARG A 132 -10.95 6.26 -4.65
N ALA A 133 -10.65 7.33 -5.38
CA ALA A 133 -11.33 7.68 -6.62
C ALA A 133 -10.91 6.79 -7.80
N ASP A 134 -10.64 5.54 -7.53
CA ASP A 134 -10.34 4.52 -8.55
C ASP A 134 -11.51 4.35 -9.52
N ARG A 135 -11.20 3.94 -10.76
CA ARG A 135 -12.22 3.49 -11.70
C ARG A 135 -12.88 2.22 -11.17
N PRO A 136 -14.20 2.26 -10.87
CA PRO A 136 -14.88 1.09 -10.33
C PRO A 136 -14.84 -0.10 -11.29
N GLN A 137 -14.50 -1.27 -10.78
CA GLN A 137 -14.52 -2.54 -11.50
C GLN A 137 -14.79 -3.69 -10.54
N HIS A 138 -14.98 -4.90 -11.04
CA HIS A 138 -15.22 -6.06 -10.19
C HIS A 138 -14.10 -6.24 -9.14
N GLY A 139 -14.48 -6.30 -7.86
CA GLY A 139 -13.54 -6.41 -6.74
C GLY A 139 -12.82 -5.12 -6.36
N ARG A 140 -13.03 -4.00 -7.06
CA ARG A 140 -12.40 -2.70 -6.78
C ARG A 140 -13.46 -1.63 -6.56
N TYR A 141 -13.61 -1.24 -5.30
CA TYR A 141 -14.58 -0.25 -4.84
C TYR A 141 -13.90 1.08 -4.55
N GLN A 142 -14.70 2.15 -4.53
CA GLN A 142 -14.26 3.48 -4.13
C GLN A 142 -14.35 3.70 -2.62
N GLU A 143 -15.16 2.90 -1.93
CA GLU A 143 -15.25 2.82 -0.48
C GLU A 143 -15.03 1.38 -0.04
N PHE A 144 -14.05 1.14 0.82
CA PHE A 144 -13.74 -0.19 1.33
C PHE A 144 -13.05 -0.10 2.69
N TYR A 145 -13.01 -1.20 3.43
CA TYR A 145 -12.34 -1.27 4.71
C TYR A 145 -10.90 -1.73 4.54
N GLN A 146 -9.99 -1.08 5.27
CA GLN A 146 -8.66 -1.58 5.55
C GLN A 146 -8.61 -2.13 6.98
N CYS A 147 -7.85 -3.20 7.16
CA CYS A 147 -7.53 -3.81 8.45
C CYS A 147 -6.01 -3.73 8.60
N ASP A 148 -5.54 -2.63 9.14
CA ASP A 148 -4.12 -2.32 9.20
C ASP A 148 -3.57 -2.57 10.59
N ALA A 149 -2.35 -3.10 10.66
CA ALA A 149 -1.55 -3.20 11.87
C ALA A 149 -0.16 -2.62 11.60
N ASP A 150 0.32 -1.77 12.49
CA ASP A 150 1.63 -1.12 12.37
C ASP A 150 2.36 -1.11 13.70
N VAL A 151 3.69 -1.07 13.61
CA VAL A 151 4.60 -0.84 14.74
C VAL A 151 5.44 0.38 14.44
N VAL A 152 5.58 1.26 15.41
CA VAL A 152 6.43 2.46 15.32
C VAL A 152 7.34 2.55 16.52
N GLY A 153 8.57 3.04 16.30
CA GLY A 153 9.56 3.23 17.36
C GLY A 153 10.46 2.02 17.63
N SER A 154 10.59 1.11 16.62
CA SER A 154 11.58 0.01 16.64
C SER A 154 11.95 -0.36 15.21
N ASP A 155 13.17 -0.83 15.04
CA ASP A 155 13.73 -1.39 13.81
C ASP A 155 13.94 -2.92 13.89
N SER A 156 13.37 -3.55 14.92
CA SER A 156 13.49 -5.00 15.13
C SER A 156 12.71 -5.79 14.07
N LEU A 157 13.39 -6.70 13.39
CA LEU A 157 12.78 -7.62 12.41
C LEU A 157 11.85 -8.66 13.05
N LEU A 158 11.79 -8.77 14.38
CA LEU A 158 10.83 -9.63 15.07
C LEU A 158 9.38 -9.21 14.76
N TYR A 159 9.13 -7.93 14.48
CA TYR A 159 7.80 -7.48 14.10
C TYR A 159 7.37 -7.95 12.71
N GLU A 160 8.32 -8.14 11.80
CA GLU A 160 8.04 -8.75 10.48
C GLU A 160 7.58 -10.21 10.65
N ILE A 161 8.20 -10.93 11.59
CA ILE A 161 7.78 -12.30 11.95
C ILE A 161 6.36 -12.28 12.54
N ASP A 162 6.08 -11.34 13.47
CA ASP A 162 4.74 -11.15 14.03
C ASP A 162 3.71 -10.95 12.91
N PHE A 163 4.00 -10.11 11.90
CA PHE A 163 3.08 -9.86 10.79
C PHE A 163 2.83 -11.11 9.94
N VAL A 164 3.86 -11.89 9.62
CA VAL A 164 3.69 -13.16 8.89
C VAL A 164 2.81 -14.12 9.67
N GLN A 165 3.05 -14.26 10.99
CA GLN A 165 2.24 -15.11 11.86
C GLN A 165 0.79 -14.60 12.00
N ILE A 166 0.57 -13.28 12.05
CA ILE A 166 -0.76 -12.68 12.07
C ILE A 166 -1.54 -13.03 10.80
N PHE A 167 -0.92 -12.91 9.61
CA PHE A 167 -1.55 -13.30 8.36
C PHE A 167 -1.92 -14.78 8.36
N ASP A 168 -0.99 -15.65 8.74
CA ASP A 168 -1.22 -17.09 8.82
C ASP A 168 -2.39 -17.42 9.75
N GLN A 169 -2.37 -16.87 10.96
CA GLN A 169 -3.39 -17.13 11.97
C GLN A 169 -4.77 -16.58 11.58
N VAL A 170 -4.84 -15.39 10.98
CA VAL A 170 -6.10 -14.82 10.50
C VAL A 170 -6.71 -15.69 9.41
N LEU A 171 -5.92 -16.04 8.39
CA LEU A 171 -6.42 -16.84 7.26
C LEU A 171 -6.81 -18.26 7.70
N THR A 172 -6.04 -18.86 8.62
CA THR A 172 -6.36 -20.16 9.22
C THR A 172 -7.65 -20.10 10.03
N ASN A 173 -7.84 -19.10 10.89
CA ASN A 173 -9.05 -18.93 11.70
C ASN A 173 -10.30 -18.66 10.84
N LEU A 174 -10.12 -17.99 9.70
CA LEU A 174 -11.18 -17.79 8.70
C LEU A 174 -11.40 -19.03 7.82
N GLN A 175 -10.66 -20.12 8.04
CA GLN A 175 -10.76 -21.38 7.29
C GLN A 175 -10.54 -21.19 5.78
N ILE A 176 -9.64 -20.30 5.38
CA ILE A 176 -9.27 -20.09 3.97
C ILE A 176 -8.20 -21.14 3.61
N PRO A 177 -8.52 -22.12 2.75
CA PRO A 177 -7.56 -23.18 2.40
C PRO A 177 -6.56 -22.71 1.34
N GLY A 178 -5.35 -23.27 1.38
CA GLY A 178 -4.39 -23.20 0.29
C GLY A 178 -3.83 -21.80 0.02
N PHE A 179 -3.78 -20.91 1.02
CA PHE A 179 -3.14 -19.60 0.87
C PHE A 179 -1.61 -19.72 0.88
N THR A 180 -0.96 -18.77 0.24
CA THR A 180 0.49 -18.62 0.23
C THR A 180 0.87 -17.20 0.64
N ILE A 181 1.74 -17.06 1.63
CA ILE A 181 2.31 -15.78 2.03
C ILE A 181 3.62 -15.58 1.25
N LYS A 182 3.64 -14.61 0.33
CA LYS A 182 4.85 -14.22 -0.40
C LYS A 182 5.55 -13.09 0.34
N ILE A 183 6.81 -13.25 0.69
CA ILE A 183 7.63 -12.23 1.35
C ILE A 183 8.83 -11.88 0.48
N ASN A 184 9.30 -10.64 0.62
CA ASN A 184 10.51 -10.16 -0.04
C ASN A 184 11.19 -9.11 0.86
N ASN A 185 12.47 -8.87 0.60
CA ASN A 185 13.24 -7.81 1.25
C ASN A 185 13.66 -6.77 0.21
N ARG A 186 13.40 -5.48 0.49
CA ARG A 186 13.76 -4.39 -0.43
C ARG A 186 15.26 -4.30 -0.71
N LYS A 187 16.10 -4.73 0.23
CA LYS A 187 17.56 -4.78 0.05
C LYS A 187 17.96 -5.79 -1.02
N ILE A 188 17.23 -6.90 -1.15
CA ILE A 188 17.42 -7.86 -2.25
C ILE A 188 17.16 -7.16 -3.59
N LEU A 189 16.05 -6.44 -3.69
CA LEU A 189 15.71 -5.70 -4.92
C LEU A 189 16.74 -4.63 -5.25
N SER A 190 17.22 -3.89 -4.24
CA SER A 190 18.31 -2.93 -4.41
C SER A 190 19.59 -3.59 -4.87
N GLY A 191 19.91 -4.77 -4.32
CA GLY A 191 21.06 -5.57 -4.75
C GLY A 191 20.96 -6.03 -6.20
N ILE A 192 19.76 -6.41 -6.68
CA ILE A 192 19.54 -6.75 -8.09
C ILE A 192 19.87 -5.57 -9.00
N ALA A 193 19.36 -4.37 -8.67
CA ALA A 193 19.64 -3.17 -9.43
C ALA A 193 21.12 -2.79 -9.40
N GLU A 194 21.80 -2.97 -8.25
CA GLU A 194 23.24 -2.74 -8.10
C GLU A 194 24.06 -3.70 -8.96
N VAL A 195 23.80 -5.01 -8.90
CA VAL A 195 24.49 -6.04 -9.66
C VAL A 195 24.28 -5.87 -11.17
N SER A 196 23.11 -5.40 -11.59
CA SER A 196 22.84 -5.10 -13.00
C SER A 196 23.53 -3.81 -13.50
N GLY A 197 24.03 -2.97 -12.60
CA GLY A 197 24.62 -1.67 -12.93
C GLY A 197 23.60 -0.55 -13.19
N GLU A 198 22.32 -0.76 -12.83
CA GLU A 198 21.21 0.16 -13.11
C GLU A 198 20.50 0.56 -11.80
N SER A 199 21.26 0.96 -10.79
CA SER A 199 20.74 1.34 -9.46
C SER A 199 19.70 2.47 -9.50
N ASP A 200 19.79 3.37 -10.44
CA ASP A 200 18.85 4.46 -10.70
C ASP A 200 17.52 3.97 -11.28
N LYS A 201 17.45 2.75 -11.82
CA LYS A 201 16.28 2.12 -12.40
C LYS A 201 15.64 1.04 -11.51
N LEU A 202 15.95 1.04 -10.22
CA LEU A 202 15.44 0.09 -9.25
C LEU A 202 13.91 -0.10 -9.35
N ILE A 203 13.16 1.00 -9.44
CA ILE A 203 11.68 0.96 -9.49
C ILE A 203 11.23 0.29 -10.79
N ASP A 204 11.81 0.66 -11.93
CA ASP A 204 11.45 0.11 -13.24
C ASP A 204 11.73 -1.38 -13.33
N ILE A 205 12.90 -1.80 -12.84
CA ILE A 205 13.31 -3.21 -12.78
C ILE A 205 12.35 -4.00 -11.88
N THR A 206 12.06 -3.48 -10.69
CA THR A 206 11.17 -4.15 -9.72
C THR A 206 9.76 -4.31 -10.27
N VAL A 207 9.19 -3.24 -10.84
CA VAL A 207 7.83 -3.25 -11.42
C VAL A 207 7.71 -4.21 -12.61
N ALA A 208 8.75 -4.32 -13.42
CA ALA A 208 8.76 -5.26 -14.55
C ALA A 208 8.84 -6.72 -14.08
N ILE A 209 9.74 -7.01 -13.12
CA ILE A 209 9.89 -8.37 -12.56
C ILE A 209 8.62 -8.82 -11.83
N ASP A 210 7.91 -7.94 -11.13
CA ASP A 210 6.63 -8.25 -10.45
C ASP A 210 5.54 -8.76 -11.40
N LYS A 211 5.68 -8.47 -12.69
CA LYS A 211 4.76 -8.93 -13.72
C LYS A 211 5.11 -10.29 -14.33
N LEU A 212 6.23 -10.90 -13.92
CA LEU A 212 6.74 -12.13 -14.51
C LEU A 212 5.66 -13.23 -14.60
N ASP A 213 4.92 -13.43 -13.53
CA ASP A 213 3.82 -14.43 -13.48
C ASP A 213 2.68 -14.12 -14.46
N LYS A 214 2.55 -12.87 -14.94
CA LYS A 214 1.43 -12.41 -15.78
C LYS A 214 1.78 -12.32 -17.26
N ILE A 215 2.97 -11.81 -17.56
CA ILE A 215 3.39 -11.48 -18.94
C ILE A 215 4.52 -12.38 -19.45
N GLY A 216 5.07 -13.23 -18.59
CA GLY A 216 6.19 -14.12 -18.92
C GLY A 216 7.52 -13.39 -19.10
N GLU A 217 8.58 -14.16 -19.33
CA GLU A 217 9.96 -13.64 -19.48
C GLU A 217 10.09 -12.67 -20.66
N GLU A 218 9.55 -13.02 -21.83
CA GLU A 218 9.61 -12.15 -23.02
C GLU A 218 8.92 -10.80 -22.78
N GLY A 219 7.77 -10.82 -22.08
CA GLY A 219 7.04 -9.60 -21.73
C GLY A 219 7.80 -8.72 -20.76
N VAL A 220 8.48 -9.32 -19.76
CA VAL A 220 9.33 -8.60 -18.81
C VAL A 220 10.53 -7.96 -19.51
N ILE A 221 11.23 -8.71 -20.38
CA ILE A 221 12.36 -8.19 -21.16
C ILE A 221 11.93 -6.99 -22.02
N LYS A 222 10.80 -7.11 -22.71
CA LYS A 222 10.26 -6.02 -23.52
C LYS A 222 9.96 -4.77 -22.68
N GLU A 223 9.31 -4.94 -21.53
CA GLU A 223 9.01 -3.81 -20.63
C GLU A 223 10.28 -3.16 -20.08
N LEU A 224 11.29 -3.94 -19.72
CA LEU A 224 12.59 -3.41 -19.27
C LEU A 224 13.26 -2.57 -20.37
N LEU A 225 13.25 -3.03 -21.62
CA LEU A 225 13.77 -2.27 -22.77
C LEU A 225 13.01 -0.98 -23.00
N GLU A 226 11.67 -1.03 -22.94
CA GLU A 226 10.81 0.17 -23.09
C GLU A 226 11.08 1.22 -21.99
N LYS A 227 11.47 0.79 -20.80
CA LYS A 227 11.89 1.64 -19.68
C LYS A 227 13.36 2.07 -19.76
N GLY A 228 14.05 1.70 -20.82
CA GLY A 228 15.42 2.08 -21.10
C GLY A 228 16.46 1.37 -20.23
N VAL A 229 16.14 0.21 -19.65
CA VAL A 229 17.14 -0.67 -19.04
C VAL A 229 18.02 -1.24 -20.14
N SER A 230 19.35 -1.24 -19.96
CA SER A 230 20.29 -1.68 -20.98
C SER A 230 20.18 -3.20 -21.24
N GLU A 231 20.45 -3.63 -22.49
CA GLU A 231 20.48 -5.06 -22.84
C GLU A 231 21.46 -5.84 -21.94
N LYS A 232 22.59 -5.25 -21.62
CA LYS A 232 23.58 -5.84 -20.72
C LYS A 232 23.03 -6.06 -19.31
N ALA A 233 22.28 -5.11 -18.78
CA ALA A 233 21.62 -5.27 -17.48
C ALA A 233 20.55 -6.38 -17.53
N ILE A 234 19.80 -6.46 -18.62
CA ILE A 234 18.80 -7.50 -18.84
C ILE A 234 19.46 -8.89 -18.90
N GLU A 235 20.57 -9.05 -19.62
CA GLU A 235 21.34 -10.30 -19.63
C GLU A 235 21.77 -10.73 -18.22
N ILE A 236 22.17 -9.78 -17.37
CA ILE A 236 22.55 -10.04 -15.97
C ILE A 236 21.35 -10.45 -15.14
N ILE A 237 20.17 -9.84 -15.35
CA ILE A 237 18.96 -10.08 -14.57
C ILE A 237 18.24 -11.36 -15.02
N SER A 238 18.30 -11.72 -16.29
CA SER A 238 17.55 -12.85 -16.87
C SER A 238 17.67 -14.19 -16.12
N PRO A 239 18.84 -14.58 -15.53
CA PRO A 239 18.92 -15.78 -14.72
C PRO A 239 17.95 -15.81 -13.51
N LEU A 240 17.52 -14.64 -13.02
CA LEU A 240 16.57 -14.55 -11.92
C LEU A 240 15.18 -15.10 -12.29
N PHE A 241 14.80 -15.04 -13.56
CA PHE A 241 13.51 -15.53 -14.05
C PHE A 241 13.38 -17.05 -13.96
N GLN A 242 14.51 -17.75 -13.85
CA GLN A 242 14.58 -19.20 -13.76
C GLN A 242 14.75 -19.72 -12.33
N ILE A 243 14.85 -18.83 -11.34
CA ILE A 243 15.00 -19.21 -9.93
C ILE A 243 13.77 -20.01 -9.49
N SER A 244 14.00 -21.24 -9.04
CA SER A 244 12.96 -22.20 -8.68
C SER A 244 13.42 -23.15 -7.57
N GLY A 245 12.52 -24.02 -7.12
CA GLY A 245 12.79 -24.97 -6.06
C GLY A 245 12.21 -24.55 -4.70
N SER A 246 12.73 -25.15 -3.63
CA SER A 246 12.37 -24.81 -2.26
C SER A 246 12.80 -23.37 -1.89
N ASN A 247 12.34 -22.85 -0.78
CA ASN A 247 12.79 -21.53 -0.30
C ASN A 247 14.31 -21.50 -0.07
N GLU A 248 14.88 -22.58 0.45
CA GLU A 248 16.33 -22.70 0.67
C GLU A 248 17.11 -22.68 -0.65
N ASP A 249 16.61 -23.43 -1.67
CA ASP A 249 17.21 -23.40 -3.01
C ASP A 249 17.16 -22.01 -3.63
N ARG A 250 16.03 -21.33 -3.54
CA ARG A 250 15.84 -19.96 -4.05
C ARG A 250 16.78 -18.97 -3.36
N LEU A 251 16.88 -19.02 -2.02
CA LEU A 251 17.78 -18.16 -1.26
C LEU A 251 19.24 -18.42 -1.62
N THR A 252 19.64 -19.69 -1.82
CA THR A 252 20.99 -20.07 -2.25
C THR A 252 21.32 -19.50 -3.62
N GLN A 253 20.40 -19.63 -4.59
CA GLN A 253 20.56 -19.08 -5.94
C GLN A 253 20.65 -17.55 -5.89
N MET A 254 19.78 -16.89 -5.12
CA MET A 254 19.80 -15.44 -4.93
C MET A 254 21.09 -14.97 -4.25
N LYS A 255 21.60 -15.68 -3.25
CA LYS A 255 22.87 -15.37 -2.59
C LYS A 255 24.04 -15.44 -3.56
N SER A 256 24.04 -16.44 -4.45
CA SER A 256 25.05 -16.57 -5.51
C SER A 256 24.98 -15.42 -6.51
N PHE A 257 23.78 -15.00 -6.91
CA PHE A 257 23.57 -13.87 -7.81
C PHE A 257 24.04 -12.54 -7.18
N LEU A 258 23.70 -12.32 -5.90
CA LEU A 258 23.96 -11.08 -5.18
C LEU A 258 25.36 -11.00 -4.56
N LYS A 259 26.27 -11.95 -4.85
CA LYS A 259 27.60 -12.06 -4.22
C LYS A 259 28.45 -10.78 -4.26
N SER A 260 28.23 -9.90 -5.24
CA SER A 260 28.93 -8.61 -5.40
C SER A 260 28.18 -7.43 -4.78
N SER A 261 27.00 -7.62 -4.21
CA SER A 261 26.21 -6.57 -3.57
C SER A 261 26.12 -6.79 -2.07
N GLU A 262 26.74 -5.93 -1.28
CA GLU A 262 26.71 -6.00 0.18
C GLU A 262 25.26 -5.82 0.70
N ILE A 263 24.53 -4.85 0.12
CA ILE A 263 23.13 -4.60 0.51
C ILE A 263 22.23 -5.79 0.15
N GLY A 264 22.47 -6.42 -1.01
CA GLY A 264 21.72 -7.60 -1.44
C GLY A 264 21.95 -8.79 -0.52
N LEU A 265 23.21 -9.06 -0.13
CA LEU A 265 23.56 -10.12 0.81
C LEU A 265 22.94 -9.88 2.19
N LYS A 266 22.93 -8.64 2.68
CA LYS A 266 22.27 -8.27 3.92
C LYS A 266 20.76 -8.57 3.87
N GLY A 267 20.11 -8.31 2.73
CA GLY A 267 18.69 -8.65 2.53
C GLY A 267 18.41 -10.15 2.51
N ILE A 268 19.39 -10.98 2.13
CA ILE A 268 19.28 -12.46 2.22
C ILE A 268 19.44 -12.95 3.67
N GLU A 269 20.25 -12.28 4.47
CA GLU A 269 20.48 -12.63 5.88
C GLU A 269 19.29 -12.24 6.78
N GLU A 270 18.61 -11.14 6.47
CA GLU A 270 17.37 -10.71 7.13
C GLU A 270 16.19 -11.58 6.75
#